data_bd8a2e09b60483ca047bf37a1ed7e324
#
_entry.id   bd8a2e09b60483ca047bf37a1ed7e324
#
_cell.length_a   1.000
_cell.length_b   1.000
_cell.length_c   1.000
_cell.angle_alpha   90.00
_cell.angle_beta   90.00
_cell.angle_gamma   90.00
#
_symmetry.space_group_name_H-M   'P 1'
#
loop_
_entity.id
_entity.type
_entity.pdbx_description
1 polymer ?
#
loop_
_entity_poly.entity_id
_entity_poly.type
_entity_poly.pdbx_seq_one_letter_code
_entity_poly.pdbx_strand_id
1 'polypeptide(L)'
;MARENARAVRDLIPLEMWELTNVFFHRMDREARNPLEVFDNPYTFCDEVKKASQALSGLADDSMDHDEAWHFFNLGRMLERADKTSRILDVKYFVLLPDLQDVGAAVDVVQWTALLKATSSFQAYRHRIGKITPLGVAGFMLMSHSFPRSVLYSLTEAQRMLHGITGTRIGYFSNDAEKLLGQLCAELSYHSIEEIMEQGLHEFTDRLQMKMNEIDNAVFKSFFAVMEPIDSGDEQQ
;
A
#
# COMPACT_ATOMS: atom_id res chain seq x y z
N MET A 1 3.37 13.02 12.47
CA MET A 1 3.75 11.60 12.55
C MET A 1 4.99 11.26 11.72
N ALA A 2 5.03 11.30 10.37
CA ALA A 2 6.21 10.85 9.58
C ALA A 2 7.56 11.44 10.04
N ARG A 3 7.61 12.76 10.29
CA ARG A 3 8.82 13.44 10.81
C ARG A 3 9.23 12.94 12.19
N GLU A 4 8.28 12.71 13.09
CA GLU A 4 8.59 12.20 14.44
C GLU A 4 9.06 10.75 14.40
N ASN A 5 8.47 9.92 13.51
CA ASN A 5 8.95 8.57 13.29
C ASN A 5 10.38 8.57 12.72
N ALA A 6 10.66 9.40 11.70
CA ALA A 6 12.01 9.55 11.16
C ALA A 6 13.02 10.06 12.20
N ARG A 7 12.58 10.93 13.12
CA ARG A 7 13.41 11.42 14.24
C ARG A 7 13.74 10.29 15.22
N ALA A 8 12.78 9.42 15.52
CA ALA A 8 12.98 8.31 16.46
C ALA A 8 13.97 7.26 15.93
N VAL A 9 14.07 7.11 14.60
CA VAL A 9 14.96 6.14 13.93
C VAL A 9 16.08 6.82 13.15
N ARG A 10 16.49 8.02 13.57
CA ARG A 10 17.44 8.84 12.83
C ARG A 10 18.77 8.16 12.56
N ASP A 11 19.23 7.33 13.48
CA ASP A 11 20.48 6.59 13.37
C ASP A 11 20.43 5.41 12.39
N LEU A 12 19.22 5.05 11.95
CA LEU A 12 18.95 3.95 11.03
C LEU A 12 18.64 4.42 9.61
N ILE A 13 18.50 5.73 9.38
CA ILE A 13 18.15 6.29 8.06
C ILE A 13 19.26 7.22 7.55
N PRO A 14 19.49 7.29 6.22
CA PRO A 14 20.41 8.24 5.63
C PRO A 14 20.09 9.70 5.99
N LEU A 15 21.13 10.53 6.05
CA LEU A 15 20.97 11.96 6.36
C LEU A 15 20.03 12.65 5.36
N GLU A 16 20.15 12.32 4.09
CA GLU A 16 19.33 12.85 3.00
C GLU A 16 17.84 12.50 3.17
N MET A 17 17.52 11.30 3.66
CA MET A 17 16.14 10.92 3.97
C MET A 17 15.56 11.76 5.11
N TRP A 18 16.36 12.00 6.15
CA TRP A 18 15.95 12.89 7.24
C TRP A 18 15.72 14.32 6.75
N GLU A 19 16.66 14.87 5.98
CA GLU A 19 16.57 16.24 5.45
C GLU A 19 15.34 16.40 4.55
N LEU A 20 15.13 15.48 3.62
CA LEU A 20 13.97 15.49 2.74
C LEU A 20 12.65 15.40 3.52
N THR A 21 12.58 14.50 4.51
CA THR A 21 11.40 14.35 5.37
C THR A 21 11.11 15.63 6.16
N ASN A 22 12.15 16.28 6.68
CA ASN A 22 12.03 17.51 7.44
C ASN A 22 11.60 18.69 6.55
N VAL A 23 12.21 18.85 5.38
CA VAL A 23 11.82 19.88 4.38
C VAL A 23 10.36 19.67 3.96
N PHE A 24 9.99 18.43 3.66
CA PHE A 24 8.62 18.10 3.28
C PHE A 24 7.62 18.39 4.40
N PHE A 25 7.97 18.06 5.64
CA PHE A 25 7.13 18.40 6.80
C PHE A 25 6.87 19.90 6.92
N HIS A 26 7.92 20.73 6.86
CA HIS A 26 7.75 22.19 6.96
C HIS A 26 6.96 22.78 5.80
N ARG A 27 7.06 22.18 4.64
CA ARG A 27 6.23 22.54 3.51
C ARG A 27 4.76 22.22 3.78
N MET A 28 4.45 20.98 4.18
CA MET A 28 3.06 20.58 4.48
C MET A 28 2.46 21.41 5.63
N ASP A 29 3.25 21.76 6.62
CA ASP A 29 2.81 22.64 7.73
C ASP A 29 2.46 24.04 7.22
N ARG A 30 3.22 24.58 6.27
CA ARG A 30 2.92 25.89 5.63
C ARG A 30 1.64 25.83 4.81
N GLU A 31 1.49 24.83 3.95
CA GLU A 31 0.29 24.62 3.12
C GLU A 31 -0.96 24.42 4.01
N ALA A 32 -0.83 23.69 5.11
CA ALA A 32 -1.94 23.49 6.05
C ALA A 32 -2.39 24.80 6.74
N ARG A 33 -1.50 25.79 6.87
CA ARG A 33 -1.84 27.13 7.42
C ARG A 33 -2.50 28.02 6.38
N ASN A 34 -2.29 27.78 5.08
CA ASN A 34 -2.83 28.53 3.96
C ASN A 34 -3.61 27.63 2.98
N PRO A 35 -4.68 26.97 3.41
CA PRO A 35 -5.38 25.98 2.59
C PRO A 35 -5.97 26.56 1.29
N LEU A 36 -6.24 27.86 1.24
CA LEU A 36 -6.76 28.51 0.04
C LEU A 36 -5.77 28.45 -1.13
N GLU A 37 -4.49 28.59 -0.90
CA GLU A 37 -3.46 28.47 -1.93
C GLU A 37 -3.42 27.05 -2.54
N VAL A 38 -3.66 26.02 -1.71
CA VAL A 38 -3.76 24.63 -2.17
C VAL A 38 -5.02 24.43 -3.04
N PHE A 39 -6.15 25.03 -2.65
CA PHE A 39 -7.39 24.95 -3.43
C PHE A 39 -7.30 25.69 -4.77
N ASP A 40 -6.53 26.78 -4.82
CA ASP A 40 -6.32 27.53 -6.06
C ASP A 40 -5.46 26.76 -7.07
N ASN A 41 -4.50 25.95 -6.59
CA ASN A 41 -3.65 25.14 -7.45
C ASN A 41 -3.36 23.73 -6.88
N PRO A 42 -4.38 22.86 -6.80
CA PRO A 42 -4.24 21.52 -6.22
C PRO A 42 -3.29 20.61 -7.03
N TYR A 43 -3.17 20.87 -8.33
CA TYR A 43 -2.28 20.08 -9.18
C TYR A 43 -0.80 20.21 -8.76
N THR A 44 -0.34 21.45 -8.55
CA THR A 44 1.05 21.71 -8.12
C THR A 44 1.33 21.07 -6.77
N PHE A 45 0.42 21.22 -5.81
CA PHE A 45 0.53 20.59 -4.49
C PHE A 45 0.65 19.07 -4.61
N CYS A 46 -0.26 18.41 -5.34
CA CYS A 46 -0.23 16.95 -5.51
C CYS A 46 1.02 16.46 -6.24
N ASP A 47 1.52 17.19 -7.24
CA ASP A 47 2.73 16.84 -7.98
C ASP A 47 3.97 16.88 -7.09
N GLU A 48 4.05 17.86 -6.19
CA GLU A 48 5.14 17.96 -5.23
C GLU A 48 5.11 16.89 -4.15
N VAL A 49 3.92 16.55 -3.62
CA VAL A 49 3.75 15.40 -2.72
C VAL A 49 4.22 14.12 -3.40
N LYS A 50 3.83 13.92 -4.66
CA LYS A 50 4.27 12.78 -5.46
C LYS A 50 5.79 12.74 -5.64
N LYS A 51 6.41 13.87 -5.99
CA LYS A 51 7.86 13.97 -6.17
C LYS A 51 8.62 13.68 -4.87
N ALA A 52 8.17 14.23 -3.74
CA ALA A 52 8.76 13.97 -2.44
C ALA A 52 8.67 12.48 -2.06
N SER A 53 7.53 11.85 -2.29
CA SER A 53 7.35 10.41 -2.04
C SER A 53 8.24 9.55 -2.93
N GLN A 54 8.40 9.92 -4.21
CA GLN A 54 9.29 9.22 -5.14
C GLN A 54 10.77 9.38 -4.75
N ALA A 55 11.17 10.59 -4.33
CA ALA A 55 12.52 10.87 -3.88
C ALA A 55 12.86 10.08 -2.60
N LEU A 56 11.94 10.04 -1.60
CA LEU A 56 12.12 9.21 -0.40
C LEU A 56 12.29 7.73 -0.74
N SER A 57 11.49 7.22 -1.68
CA SER A 57 11.61 5.83 -2.11
C SER A 57 12.95 5.55 -2.80
N GLY A 58 13.41 6.46 -3.67
CA GLY A 58 14.71 6.35 -4.34
C GLY A 58 15.86 6.39 -3.34
N LEU A 59 15.84 7.33 -2.39
CA LEU A 59 16.85 7.42 -1.34
C LEU A 59 16.92 6.15 -0.48
N ALA A 60 15.77 5.56 -0.14
CA ALA A 60 15.75 4.31 0.61
C ALA A 60 16.38 3.16 -0.16
N ASP A 61 16.09 3.07 -1.47
CA ASP A 61 16.62 1.99 -2.30
C ASP A 61 18.12 2.19 -2.67
N ASP A 62 18.61 3.46 -2.73
CA ASP A 62 19.97 3.78 -3.17
C ASP A 62 20.96 4.03 -2.02
N SER A 63 20.48 4.38 -0.81
CA SER A 63 21.34 4.89 0.27
C SER A 63 21.20 4.16 1.60
N MET A 64 20.21 3.26 1.78
CA MET A 64 20.13 2.39 2.95
C MET A 64 20.81 1.06 2.69
N ASP A 65 21.49 0.53 3.70
CA ASP A 65 21.81 -0.89 3.69
C ASP A 65 20.51 -1.70 3.66
N HIS A 66 20.48 -2.77 2.87
CA HIS A 66 19.29 -3.63 2.77
C HIS A 66 19.19 -4.60 3.95
N ASP A 67 19.26 -4.02 5.14
CA ASP A 67 19.17 -4.67 6.43
C ASP A 67 17.71 -4.72 6.97
N GLU A 68 17.56 -5.00 8.25
CA GLU A 68 16.27 -5.05 8.92
C GLU A 68 15.49 -3.72 8.81
N ALA A 69 16.17 -2.57 8.95
CA ALA A 69 15.53 -1.26 8.87
C ALA A 69 14.96 -0.99 7.46
N TRP A 70 15.72 -1.33 6.43
CA TRP A 70 15.26 -1.24 5.04
C TRP A 70 14.08 -2.17 4.77
N HIS A 71 14.11 -3.39 5.31
CA HIS A 71 13.00 -4.33 5.18
C HIS A 71 11.72 -3.80 5.84
N PHE A 72 11.79 -3.23 7.05
CA PHE A 72 10.63 -2.62 7.70
C PHE A 72 10.09 -1.42 6.94
N PHE A 73 10.97 -0.54 6.44
CA PHE A 73 10.56 0.59 5.60
C PHE A 73 9.78 0.13 4.36
N ASN A 74 10.30 -0.87 3.66
CA ASN A 74 9.67 -1.39 2.46
C ASN A 74 8.41 -2.21 2.78
N LEU A 75 8.36 -2.96 3.87
CA LEU A 75 7.16 -3.66 4.34
C LEU A 75 5.99 -2.69 4.50
N GLY A 76 6.18 -1.61 5.28
CA GLY A 76 5.16 -0.59 5.47
C GLY A 76 4.74 0.08 4.15
N ARG A 77 5.72 0.43 3.30
CA ARG A 77 5.48 1.02 1.97
C ARG A 77 4.62 0.11 1.08
N MET A 78 4.84 -1.20 1.12
CA MET A 78 4.12 -2.16 0.28
C MET A 78 2.71 -2.44 0.80
N LEU A 79 2.54 -2.58 2.11
CA LEU A 79 1.21 -2.75 2.73
C LEU A 79 0.33 -1.52 2.48
N GLU A 80 0.85 -0.31 2.72
CA GLU A 80 0.14 0.94 2.44
C GLU A 80 -0.23 1.08 0.97
N ARG A 81 0.64 0.67 0.05
CA ARG A 81 0.37 0.69 -1.39
C ARG A 81 -0.75 -0.26 -1.78
N ALA A 82 -0.78 -1.47 -1.23
CA ALA A 82 -1.85 -2.44 -1.45
C ALA A 82 -3.19 -1.88 -0.96
N ASP A 83 -3.22 -1.33 0.27
CA ASP A 83 -4.41 -0.71 0.85
C ASP A 83 -4.92 0.46 0.00
N LYS A 84 -4.06 1.40 -0.38
CA LYS A 84 -4.48 2.54 -1.22
C LYS A 84 -4.98 2.12 -2.60
N THR A 85 -4.37 1.10 -3.20
CA THR A 85 -4.83 0.59 -4.50
C THR A 85 -6.21 -0.05 -4.39
N SER A 86 -6.47 -0.85 -3.36
CA SER A 86 -7.80 -1.44 -3.12
C SER A 86 -8.87 -0.37 -2.90
N ARG A 87 -8.57 0.67 -2.11
CA ARG A 87 -9.50 1.80 -1.87
C ARG A 87 -9.80 2.62 -3.12
N ILE A 88 -8.80 2.85 -3.98
CA ILE A 88 -9.02 3.56 -5.25
C ILE A 88 -9.95 2.76 -6.17
N LEU A 89 -9.83 1.43 -6.18
CA LEU A 89 -10.74 0.56 -6.93
C LEU A 89 -12.15 0.61 -6.35
N ASP A 90 -12.28 0.57 -5.04
CA ASP A 90 -13.54 0.61 -4.31
C ASP A 90 -14.32 1.91 -4.55
N VAL A 91 -13.63 3.07 -4.49
CA VAL A 91 -14.24 4.38 -4.81
C VAL A 91 -14.85 4.39 -6.20
N LYS A 92 -14.22 3.76 -7.21
CA LYS A 92 -14.77 3.69 -8.57
C LYS A 92 -16.09 2.94 -8.59
N TYR A 93 -16.20 1.85 -7.84
CA TYR A 93 -17.42 1.05 -7.80
C TYR A 93 -18.56 1.78 -7.09
N PHE A 94 -18.28 2.43 -5.97
CA PHE A 94 -19.31 3.03 -5.10
C PHE A 94 -19.79 4.41 -5.57
N VAL A 95 -18.87 5.25 -6.05
CA VAL A 95 -19.15 6.68 -6.32
C VAL A 95 -19.48 6.93 -7.78
N LEU A 96 -18.99 6.09 -8.70
CA LEU A 96 -19.00 6.38 -10.13
C LEU A 96 -19.89 5.45 -10.97
N LEU A 97 -20.63 4.53 -10.34
CA LEU A 97 -21.65 3.69 -10.99
C LEU A 97 -23.04 3.98 -10.42
N PRO A 98 -23.68 5.09 -10.82
CA PRO A 98 -25.04 5.37 -10.34
C PRO A 98 -26.10 4.45 -10.96
N ASP A 99 -25.82 3.81 -12.11
CA ASP A 99 -26.78 2.91 -12.78
C ASP A 99 -26.11 1.69 -13.44
N LEU A 100 -26.70 0.50 -13.28
CA LEU A 100 -26.26 -0.73 -13.94
C LEU A 100 -26.29 -0.65 -15.49
N GLN A 101 -27.04 0.31 -16.04
CA GLN A 101 -27.16 0.55 -17.48
C GLN A 101 -25.93 1.27 -18.06
N ASP A 102 -25.10 1.90 -17.22
CA ASP A 102 -23.92 2.66 -17.64
C ASP A 102 -22.64 1.80 -17.73
N VAL A 103 -22.70 0.53 -17.36
CA VAL A 103 -21.54 -0.38 -17.44
C VAL A 103 -21.14 -0.58 -18.91
N GLY A 104 -19.92 -0.16 -19.25
CA GLY A 104 -19.40 -0.22 -20.61
C GLY A 104 -19.75 0.97 -21.51
N ALA A 105 -20.50 1.97 -21.01
CA ALA A 105 -20.75 3.22 -21.71
C ALA A 105 -19.48 4.08 -21.82
N ALA A 106 -19.50 5.07 -22.68
CA ALA A 106 -18.36 5.97 -22.89
C ALA A 106 -17.90 6.65 -21.59
N VAL A 107 -18.83 7.00 -20.70
CA VAL A 107 -18.53 7.59 -19.38
C VAL A 107 -17.74 6.61 -18.50
N ASP A 108 -18.11 5.35 -18.49
CA ASP A 108 -17.41 4.32 -17.72
C ASP A 108 -15.96 4.14 -18.18
N VAL A 109 -15.72 4.12 -19.49
CA VAL A 109 -14.35 4.09 -20.06
C VAL A 109 -13.52 5.30 -19.66
N VAL A 110 -14.13 6.51 -19.63
CA VAL A 110 -13.44 7.73 -19.15
C VAL A 110 -13.07 7.62 -17.68
N GLN A 111 -13.96 7.12 -16.84
CA GLN A 111 -13.73 6.95 -15.41
C GLN A 111 -12.63 5.91 -15.12
N TRP A 112 -12.63 4.75 -15.78
CA TRP A 112 -11.57 3.75 -15.69
C TRP A 112 -10.24 4.30 -16.20
N THR A 113 -10.26 5.12 -17.25
CA THR A 113 -9.08 5.83 -17.75
C THR A 113 -8.53 6.79 -16.69
N ALA A 114 -9.40 7.53 -16.02
CA ALA A 114 -9.01 8.46 -14.95
C ALA A 114 -8.38 7.71 -13.76
N LEU A 115 -8.95 6.56 -13.36
CA LEU A 115 -8.38 5.69 -12.33
C LEU A 115 -6.97 5.22 -12.72
N LEU A 116 -6.79 4.70 -13.93
CA LEU A 116 -5.47 4.27 -14.42
C LEU A 116 -4.45 5.42 -14.44
N LYS A 117 -4.87 6.64 -14.79
CA LYS A 117 -4.01 7.84 -14.76
C LYS A 117 -3.67 8.23 -13.32
N ALA A 118 -4.64 8.25 -12.42
CA ALA A 118 -4.44 8.58 -11.00
C ALA A 118 -3.44 7.62 -10.32
N THR A 119 -3.49 6.36 -10.67
CA THR A 119 -2.54 5.33 -10.18
C THR A 119 -1.23 5.26 -10.98
N SER A 120 -1.01 6.15 -11.97
CA SER A 120 0.15 6.10 -12.87
C SER A 120 0.31 4.76 -13.61
N SER A 121 -0.78 4.03 -13.83
CA SER A 121 -0.81 2.69 -14.42
C SER A 121 -1.24 2.68 -15.90
N PHE A 122 -1.73 3.81 -16.41
CA PHE A 122 -2.35 3.90 -17.74
C PHE A 122 -1.46 3.39 -18.88
N GLN A 123 -0.19 3.77 -18.91
CA GLN A 123 0.73 3.35 -19.98
C GLN A 123 1.05 1.85 -19.89
N ALA A 124 1.31 1.36 -18.69
CA ALA A 124 1.58 -0.06 -18.46
C ALA A 124 0.37 -0.93 -18.83
N TYR A 125 -0.83 -0.49 -18.46
CA TYR A 125 -2.07 -1.15 -18.82
C TYR A 125 -2.28 -1.19 -20.34
N ARG A 126 -2.15 -0.04 -21.01
CA ARG A 126 -2.33 0.04 -22.46
C ARG A 126 -1.34 -0.81 -23.26
N HIS A 127 -0.10 -0.85 -22.80
CA HIS A 127 0.94 -1.67 -23.44
C HIS A 127 0.65 -3.16 -23.30
N ARG A 128 0.06 -3.58 -22.16
CA ARG A 128 -0.12 -5.00 -21.83
C ARG A 128 -1.47 -5.56 -22.26
N ILE A 129 -2.55 -4.80 -22.12
CA ILE A 129 -3.93 -5.24 -22.33
C ILE A 129 -4.59 -4.47 -23.47
N GLY A 130 -4.35 -3.18 -23.58
CA GLY A 130 -4.82 -2.31 -24.67
C GLY A 130 -6.22 -1.77 -24.46
N LYS A 131 -7.26 -2.63 -24.53
CA LYS A 131 -8.66 -2.21 -24.41
C LYS A 131 -9.05 -1.96 -22.95
N ILE A 132 -9.63 -0.80 -22.67
CA ILE A 132 -10.09 -0.45 -21.33
C ILE A 132 -11.46 -1.08 -21.09
N THR A 133 -11.53 -2.01 -20.15
CA THR A 133 -12.75 -2.66 -19.68
C THR A 133 -12.73 -2.73 -18.15
N PRO A 134 -13.90 -2.71 -17.47
CA PRO A 134 -13.96 -2.88 -16.00
C PRO A 134 -13.19 -4.09 -15.50
N LEU A 135 -13.47 -5.26 -16.09
CA LEU A 135 -12.79 -6.52 -15.76
C LEU A 135 -11.28 -6.45 -15.97
N GLY A 136 -10.83 -5.91 -17.11
CA GLY A 136 -9.41 -5.81 -17.43
C GLY A 136 -8.67 -4.87 -16.48
N VAL A 137 -9.27 -3.71 -16.11
CA VAL A 137 -8.65 -2.75 -15.20
C VAL A 137 -8.63 -3.31 -13.78
N ALA A 138 -9.73 -3.87 -13.29
CA ALA A 138 -9.79 -4.49 -11.98
C ALA A 138 -8.77 -5.64 -11.86
N GLY A 139 -8.72 -6.55 -12.83
CA GLY A 139 -7.76 -7.66 -12.87
C GLY A 139 -6.31 -7.17 -12.90
N PHE A 140 -6.00 -6.14 -13.68
CA PHE A 140 -4.66 -5.58 -13.74
C PHE A 140 -4.24 -4.95 -12.41
N MET A 141 -5.12 -4.19 -11.78
CA MET A 141 -4.83 -3.48 -10.53
C MET A 141 -4.83 -4.41 -9.31
N LEU A 142 -5.64 -5.47 -9.31
CA LEU A 142 -5.66 -6.44 -8.21
C LEU A 142 -4.58 -7.51 -8.36
N MET A 143 -4.43 -8.11 -9.55
CA MET A 143 -3.82 -9.42 -9.71
C MET A 143 -2.52 -9.43 -10.52
N SER A 144 -2.02 -8.29 -11.01
CA SER A 144 -0.78 -8.27 -11.77
C SER A 144 0.43 -8.62 -10.91
N HIS A 145 1.15 -9.70 -11.26
CA HIS A 145 2.38 -10.12 -10.58
C HIS A 145 3.59 -9.22 -10.84
N SER A 146 3.56 -8.38 -11.87
CA SER A 146 4.72 -7.59 -12.32
C SER A 146 4.49 -6.09 -12.27
N PHE A 147 3.28 -5.64 -12.01
CA PHE A 147 2.99 -4.20 -11.94
C PHE A 147 3.12 -3.70 -10.50
N PRO A 148 4.07 -2.76 -10.20
CA PRO A 148 4.40 -2.40 -8.83
C PRO A 148 3.27 -1.78 -8.00
N ARG A 149 2.19 -1.34 -8.64
CA ARG A 149 1.01 -0.77 -7.96
C ARG A 149 -0.19 -1.72 -7.91
N SER A 150 -0.05 -2.95 -8.39
CA SER A 150 -1.08 -3.95 -8.16
C SER A 150 -1.07 -4.42 -6.71
N VAL A 151 -2.22 -4.84 -6.23
CA VAL A 151 -2.37 -5.34 -4.86
C VAL A 151 -1.52 -6.59 -4.66
N LEU A 152 -1.64 -7.57 -5.56
CA LEU A 152 -0.90 -8.84 -5.45
C LEU A 152 0.62 -8.62 -5.48
N TYR A 153 1.14 -7.79 -6.39
CA TYR A 153 2.57 -7.46 -6.38
C TYR A 153 2.99 -6.86 -5.05
N SER A 154 2.24 -5.87 -4.56
CA SER A 154 2.57 -5.18 -3.31
C SER A 154 2.55 -6.13 -2.11
N LEU A 155 1.56 -7.01 -1.99
CA LEU A 155 1.50 -8.01 -0.93
C LEU A 155 2.62 -9.05 -1.03
N THR A 156 2.97 -9.49 -2.25
CA THR A 156 4.08 -10.41 -2.47
C THR A 156 5.43 -9.79 -2.08
N GLU A 157 5.66 -8.52 -2.41
CA GLU A 157 6.87 -7.81 -1.98
C GLU A 157 6.86 -7.56 -0.46
N ALA A 158 5.69 -7.23 0.14
CA ALA A 158 5.56 -7.14 1.59
C ALA A 158 5.93 -8.48 2.27
N GLN A 159 5.48 -9.60 1.73
CA GLN A 159 5.85 -10.94 2.22
C GLN A 159 7.37 -11.16 2.15
N ARG A 160 8.02 -10.78 1.04
CA ARG A 160 9.49 -10.89 0.93
C ARG A 160 10.22 -10.05 1.98
N MET A 161 9.73 -8.82 2.22
CA MET A 161 10.31 -7.94 3.25
C MET A 161 10.16 -8.54 4.63
N LEU A 162 8.98 -9.05 4.97
CA LEU A 162 8.70 -9.67 6.26
C LEU A 162 9.59 -10.90 6.51
N HIS A 163 9.73 -11.76 5.51
CA HIS A 163 10.63 -12.91 5.60
C HIS A 163 12.12 -12.52 5.59
N GLY A 164 12.48 -11.36 5.03
CA GLY A 164 13.82 -10.78 5.15
C GLY A 164 14.15 -10.34 6.59
N ILE A 165 13.16 -9.85 7.33
CA ILE A 165 13.30 -9.47 8.75
C ILE A 165 13.51 -10.71 9.63
N THR A 166 12.69 -11.73 9.46
CA THR A 166 12.67 -12.91 10.35
C THR A 166 13.69 -13.98 9.98
N GLY A 167 14.16 -14.00 8.74
CA GLY A 167 14.98 -15.08 8.19
C GLY A 167 14.18 -16.35 7.89
N THR A 168 12.87 -16.38 8.13
CA THR A 168 12.00 -17.53 7.85
C THR A 168 11.87 -17.73 6.34
N ARG A 169 11.90 -18.96 5.88
CA ARG A 169 11.73 -19.29 4.47
C ARG A 169 10.29 -19.09 4.03
N ILE A 170 10.05 -18.47 2.85
CA ILE A 170 8.72 -18.35 2.24
C ILE A 170 8.06 -19.73 2.13
N GLY A 171 6.79 -19.81 2.53
CA GLY A 171 6.02 -21.07 2.64
C GLY A 171 5.98 -21.64 4.06
N TYR A 172 6.76 -21.07 4.98
CA TYR A 172 6.71 -21.35 6.42
C TYR A 172 6.37 -20.05 7.15
N PHE A 173 6.07 -20.11 8.42
CA PHE A 173 5.83 -18.94 9.26
C PHE A 173 6.35 -19.19 10.68
N SER A 174 6.88 -18.13 11.29
CA SER A 174 7.36 -18.11 12.68
C SER A 174 6.45 -17.25 13.58
N ASN A 175 5.58 -16.44 12.98
CA ASN A 175 4.67 -15.53 13.68
C ASN A 175 3.36 -15.34 12.90
N ASP A 176 2.37 -14.71 13.55
CA ASP A 176 1.04 -14.51 12.96
C ASP A 176 1.07 -13.55 11.76
N ALA A 177 1.98 -12.56 11.72
CA ALA A 177 2.09 -11.64 10.60
C ALA A 177 2.49 -12.39 9.31
N GLU A 178 3.50 -13.26 9.37
CA GLU A 178 3.91 -14.10 8.24
C GLU A 178 2.78 -15.03 7.79
N LYS A 179 2.08 -15.65 8.75
CA LYS A 179 0.98 -16.56 8.47
C LYS A 179 -0.15 -15.85 7.72
N LEU A 180 -0.64 -14.74 8.26
CA LEU A 180 -1.77 -14.00 7.70
C LEU A 180 -1.43 -13.41 6.32
N LEU A 181 -0.23 -12.84 6.17
CA LEU A 181 0.22 -12.28 4.90
C LEU A 181 0.40 -13.36 3.83
N GLY A 182 0.99 -14.51 4.21
CA GLY A 182 1.13 -15.65 3.31
C GLY A 182 -0.22 -16.22 2.85
N GLN A 183 -1.19 -16.32 3.76
CA GLN A 183 -2.56 -16.74 3.43
C GLN A 183 -3.23 -15.77 2.46
N LEU A 184 -3.11 -14.46 2.69
CA LEU A 184 -3.70 -13.44 1.82
C LEU A 184 -3.06 -13.44 0.43
N CYS A 185 -1.74 -13.57 0.32
CA CYS A 185 -1.03 -13.69 -0.95
C CYS A 185 -1.48 -14.94 -1.73
N ALA A 186 -1.60 -16.07 -1.05
CA ALA A 186 -2.07 -17.32 -1.66
C ALA A 186 -3.52 -17.18 -2.14
N GLU A 187 -4.41 -16.69 -1.29
CA GLU A 187 -5.83 -16.48 -1.63
C GLU A 187 -5.96 -15.64 -2.90
N LEU A 188 -5.32 -14.45 -2.93
CA LEU A 188 -5.41 -13.57 -4.09
C LEU A 188 -4.76 -14.17 -5.34
N SER A 189 -3.71 -14.99 -5.20
CA SER A 189 -3.05 -15.64 -6.34
C SER A 189 -3.88 -16.75 -6.98
N TYR A 190 -4.81 -17.34 -6.25
CA TYR A 190 -5.65 -18.44 -6.72
C TYR A 190 -7.07 -18.01 -7.14
N HIS A 191 -7.46 -16.76 -6.89
CA HIS A 191 -8.71 -16.22 -7.44
C HIS A 191 -8.57 -15.88 -8.93
N SER A 192 -9.67 -16.03 -9.67
CA SER A 192 -9.82 -15.41 -11.00
C SER A 192 -10.51 -14.04 -10.86
N ILE A 193 -10.29 -13.15 -11.81
CA ILE A 193 -10.97 -11.84 -11.78
C ILE A 193 -12.47 -11.99 -12.01
N GLU A 194 -12.88 -12.99 -12.74
CA GLU A 194 -14.28 -13.33 -12.99
C GLU A 194 -14.98 -13.69 -11.67
N GLU A 195 -14.38 -14.55 -10.85
CA GLU A 195 -14.90 -14.91 -9.52
C GLU A 195 -15.03 -13.69 -8.60
N ILE A 196 -14.05 -12.79 -8.62
CA ILE A 196 -14.07 -11.55 -7.84
C ILE A 196 -15.23 -10.66 -8.30
N MET A 197 -15.43 -10.51 -9.61
CA MET A 197 -16.51 -9.69 -10.14
C MET A 197 -17.90 -10.30 -9.88
N GLU A 198 -18.04 -11.62 -9.90
CA GLU A 198 -19.29 -12.33 -9.55
C GLU A 198 -19.63 -12.18 -8.07
N GLN A 199 -18.64 -12.21 -7.17
CA GLN A 199 -18.82 -11.98 -5.74
C GLN A 199 -19.14 -10.51 -5.38
N GLY A 200 -18.85 -9.58 -6.30
CA GLY A 200 -18.89 -8.14 -6.09
C GLY A 200 -17.50 -7.58 -5.76
N LEU A 201 -17.07 -6.64 -6.59
CA LEU A 201 -15.75 -6.01 -6.42
C LEU A 201 -15.63 -5.24 -5.10
N HIS A 202 -16.69 -4.56 -4.67
CA HIS A 202 -16.76 -3.84 -3.40
C HIS A 202 -16.61 -4.80 -2.21
N GLU A 203 -17.42 -5.83 -2.15
CA GLU A 203 -17.41 -6.83 -1.08
C GLU A 203 -16.05 -7.53 -0.99
N PHE A 204 -15.42 -7.74 -2.13
CA PHE A 204 -14.09 -8.33 -2.18
C PHE A 204 -13.02 -7.35 -1.66
N THR A 205 -13.03 -6.08 -2.12
CA THR A 205 -12.05 -5.08 -1.68
C THR A 205 -12.21 -4.72 -0.20
N ASP A 206 -13.43 -4.72 0.33
CA ASP A 206 -13.68 -4.50 1.76
C ASP A 206 -13.10 -5.63 2.62
N ARG A 207 -13.35 -6.90 2.26
CA ARG A 207 -12.71 -8.06 2.93
C ARG A 207 -11.19 -8.01 2.84
N LEU A 208 -10.65 -7.62 1.70
CA LEU A 208 -9.22 -7.47 1.50
C LEU A 208 -8.61 -6.41 2.44
N GLN A 209 -9.28 -5.26 2.58
CA GLN A 209 -8.86 -4.19 3.50
C GLN A 209 -8.92 -4.65 4.97
N MET A 210 -9.96 -5.39 5.37
CA MET A 210 -10.03 -5.96 6.72
C MET A 210 -8.86 -6.90 7.01
N LYS A 211 -8.52 -7.81 6.07
CA LYS A 211 -7.37 -8.70 6.22
C LYS A 211 -6.05 -7.95 6.28
N MET A 212 -5.87 -6.88 5.49
CA MET A 212 -4.68 -6.04 5.59
C MET A 212 -4.55 -5.34 6.95
N ASN A 213 -5.66 -4.88 7.54
CA ASN A 213 -5.66 -4.34 8.90
C ASN A 213 -5.30 -5.40 9.96
N GLU A 214 -5.74 -6.66 9.78
CA GLU A 214 -5.33 -7.76 10.67
C GLU A 214 -3.83 -8.05 10.56
N ILE A 215 -3.28 -8.00 9.34
CA ILE A 215 -1.83 -8.15 9.11
C ILE A 215 -1.05 -7.02 9.78
N ASP A 216 -1.49 -5.76 9.64
CA ASP A 216 -0.87 -4.61 10.28
C ASP A 216 -0.83 -4.76 11.81
N ASN A 217 -1.95 -5.16 12.41
CA ASN A 217 -2.02 -5.47 13.83
C ASN A 217 -1.10 -6.63 14.25
N ALA A 218 -0.98 -7.66 13.42
CA ALA A 218 -0.09 -8.79 13.68
C ALA A 218 1.38 -8.38 13.59
N VAL A 219 1.76 -7.54 12.61
CA VAL A 219 3.10 -6.93 12.52
C VAL A 219 3.40 -6.13 13.78
N PHE A 220 2.48 -5.26 14.20
CA PHE A 220 2.67 -4.48 15.42
C PHE A 220 2.89 -5.38 16.65
N LYS A 221 2.06 -6.40 16.83
CA LYS A 221 2.17 -7.33 17.96
C LYS A 221 3.47 -8.15 17.93
N SER A 222 3.91 -8.57 16.74
CA SER A 222 5.09 -9.44 16.61
C SER A 222 6.41 -8.71 16.80
N PHE A 223 6.46 -7.40 16.48
CA PHE A 223 7.74 -6.67 16.42
C PHE A 223 7.81 -5.42 17.28
N PHE A 224 6.68 -4.83 17.65
CA PHE A 224 6.65 -3.53 18.33
C PHE A 224 5.92 -3.55 19.68
N ALA A 225 5.13 -4.58 19.98
CA ALA A 225 4.49 -4.70 21.29
C ALA A 225 5.56 -5.01 22.36
N VAL A 226 5.66 -4.13 23.34
CA VAL A 226 6.45 -4.42 24.56
C VAL A 226 5.71 -5.53 25.30
N MET A 227 6.32 -6.73 25.41
CA MET A 227 5.82 -7.75 26.35
C MET A 227 5.94 -7.15 27.76
N GLU A 228 4.81 -6.89 28.39
CA GLU A 228 4.84 -6.69 29.84
C GLU A 228 5.46 -7.94 30.47
N PRO A 229 6.44 -7.79 31.39
CA PRO A 229 6.99 -8.95 32.07
C PRO A 229 5.81 -9.68 32.75
N ILE A 230 5.69 -10.98 32.45
CA ILE A 230 4.75 -11.84 33.16
C ILE A 230 5.11 -11.72 34.63
N ASP A 231 4.26 -11.07 35.40
CA ASP A 231 4.39 -10.98 36.84
C ASP A 231 4.30 -12.42 37.35
N SER A 232 5.47 -13.00 37.63
CA SER A 232 5.58 -14.29 38.28
C SER A 232 5.22 -14.08 39.77
N GLY A 233 3.96 -13.71 39.97
CA GLY A 233 3.33 -13.58 41.28
C GLY A 233 3.22 -14.96 41.93
N ASP A 234 4.07 -15.13 42.92
CA ASP A 234 3.88 -15.89 44.14
C ASP A 234 3.34 -17.34 44.05
N GLU A 235 4.23 -18.25 43.84
CA GLU A 235 4.19 -19.51 44.60
C GLU A 235 4.98 -19.33 45.89
N GLN A 236 4.34 -18.81 46.92
CA GLN A 236 4.71 -19.01 48.32
C GLN A 236 3.42 -19.20 49.14
N GLN A 237 3.02 -20.42 49.33
CA GLN A 237 2.72 -21.03 50.63
C GLN A 237 2.16 -22.45 50.42
#